data_930f6b1faca001a054538eb6c425c560
#
_entry.id   930f6b1faca001a054538eb6c425c560
#
_cell.length_a   1.000
_cell.length_b   1.000
_cell.length_c   1.000
_cell.angle_alpha   90.00
_cell.angle_beta   90.00
_cell.angle_gamma   90.00
#
_symmetry.space_group_name_H-M   'P 1'
#
loop_
_entity.id
_entity.type
_entity.pdbx_description
1 polymer ?
#
loop_
_entity_poly.entity_id
_entity_poly.type
_entity_poly.pdbx_seq_one_letter_code
_entity_poly.pdbx_strand_id
1 'polypeptide(L)'
;MSGHIATAECEIDAPPEKVWRALTDPELIKKYMFGSEVKTDWKPGSTITWTGEFEGRAYEDKGEIIAVEPGRLIEVTHFSPLTGQEDRPENYHRVRYELEHTNGGTSVRLTQDNSSSAEEAEHSSANWQMMLDGLKRVTEQTD
;
A
#
# COMPACT_ATOMS: atom_id res chain seq x y z
N MET A 1 -16.40 -4.88 -3.09
CA MET A 1 -15.43 -5.26 -2.06
C MET A 1 -16.13 -6.11 -1.02
N SER A 2 -15.45 -7.09 -0.48
CA SER A 2 -16.02 -8.04 0.48
C SER A 2 -15.38 -7.86 1.86
N GLY A 3 -16.07 -8.40 2.90
CA GLY A 3 -15.60 -8.31 4.27
C GLY A 3 -15.65 -6.90 4.83
N HIS A 4 -14.97 -6.71 5.95
CA HIS A 4 -14.84 -5.38 6.55
C HIS A 4 -13.75 -4.59 5.83
N ILE A 5 -13.93 -3.28 5.71
CA ILE A 5 -13.01 -2.41 4.96
C ILE A 5 -12.17 -1.58 5.95
N ALA A 6 -10.84 -1.65 5.77
CA ALA A 6 -9.91 -0.77 6.46
C ALA A 6 -9.67 0.46 5.58
N THR A 7 -9.55 1.62 6.17
CA THR A 7 -9.30 2.88 5.45
C THR A 7 -8.27 3.73 6.16
N ALA A 8 -7.50 4.48 5.36
CA ALA A 8 -6.57 5.48 5.87
C ALA A 8 -6.47 6.61 4.86
N GLU A 9 -6.17 7.80 5.32
CA GLU A 9 -6.08 8.99 4.46
C GLU A 9 -4.99 9.91 4.97
N CYS A 10 -4.36 10.64 4.04
CA CYS A 10 -3.46 11.72 4.42
C CYS A 10 -3.42 12.80 3.33
N GLU A 11 -3.05 14.01 3.77
CA GLU A 11 -2.81 15.13 2.87
C GLU A 11 -1.30 15.33 2.78
N ILE A 12 -0.78 15.35 1.55
CA ILE A 12 0.65 15.49 1.30
C ILE A 12 0.90 16.82 0.59
N ASP A 13 1.83 17.60 1.11
CA ASP A 13 2.20 18.91 0.55
C ASP A 13 3.18 18.70 -0.61
N ALA A 14 2.70 18.08 -1.68
CA ALA A 14 3.47 17.80 -2.89
C ALA A 14 2.51 17.50 -4.04
N PRO A 15 2.92 17.74 -5.30
CA PRO A 15 2.05 17.44 -6.43
C PRO A 15 1.88 15.93 -6.64
N PRO A 16 0.82 15.50 -7.33
CA PRO A 16 0.55 14.07 -7.54
C PRO A 16 1.70 13.28 -8.16
N GLU A 17 2.44 13.85 -9.08
CA GLU A 17 3.56 13.14 -9.72
C GLU A 17 4.69 12.84 -8.72
N LYS A 18 4.88 13.68 -7.71
CA LYS A 18 5.88 13.43 -6.67
C LYS A 18 5.41 12.35 -5.72
N VAL A 19 4.13 12.37 -5.37
CA VAL A 19 3.51 11.31 -4.55
C VAL A 19 3.56 9.98 -5.30
N TRP A 20 3.23 10.01 -6.60
CA TRP A 20 3.27 8.82 -7.45
C TRP A 20 4.66 8.20 -7.46
N ARG A 21 5.68 9.03 -7.59
CA ARG A 21 7.07 8.56 -7.54
C ARG A 21 7.36 7.83 -6.23
N ALA A 22 6.93 8.42 -5.10
CA ALA A 22 7.14 7.80 -3.79
C ALA A 22 6.38 6.48 -3.65
N LEU A 23 5.27 6.30 -4.37
CA LEU A 23 4.49 5.07 -4.35
C LEU A 23 5.04 3.98 -5.28
N THR A 24 5.85 4.34 -6.27
CA THR A 24 6.31 3.40 -7.30
C THR A 24 7.83 3.23 -7.38
N ASP A 25 8.61 4.06 -6.69
CA ASP A 25 10.06 3.94 -6.64
C ASP A 25 10.46 3.03 -5.48
N PRO A 26 11.06 1.85 -5.75
CA PRO A 26 11.43 0.91 -4.68
C PRO A 26 12.34 1.50 -3.61
N GLU A 27 13.24 2.41 -3.98
CA GLU A 27 14.14 3.05 -3.01
C GLU A 27 13.39 3.96 -2.04
N LEU A 28 12.32 4.61 -2.50
CA LEU A 28 11.49 5.45 -1.65
C LEU A 28 10.52 4.62 -0.83
N ILE A 29 9.93 3.59 -1.43
CA ILE A 29 9.01 2.66 -0.73
C ILE A 29 9.70 2.04 0.48
N LYS A 30 10.95 1.62 0.32
CA LYS A 30 11.75 1.04 1.38
C LYS A 30 11.83 1.92 2.63
N LYS A 31 11.81 3.23 2.44
CA LYS A 31 11.94 4.20 3.53
C LYS A 31 10.70 4.27 4.43
N TYR A 32 9.50 4.01 3.89
CA TYR A 32 8.28 4.09 4.69
C TYR A 32 7.56 2.76 4.87
N MET A 33 8.01 1.70 4.21
CA MET A 33 7.45 0.36 4.39
C MET A 33 8.39 -0.56 5.18
N PHE A 34 8.99 0.00 6.22
CA PHE A 34 9.81 -0.76 7.19
C PHE A 34 10.94 -1.57 6.55
N GLY A 35 11.56 -1.03 5.50
CA GLY A 35 12.68 -1.68 4.82
C GLY A 35 12.28 -2.72 3.78
N SER A 36 10.98 -2.86 3.50
CA SER A 36 10.51 -3.81 2.48
C SER A 36 11.03 -3.49 1.10
N GLU A 37 11.44 -4.53 0.37
CA GLU A 37 11.82 -4.40 -1.02
C GLU A 37 10.66 -4.82 -1.91
N VAL A 38 10.24 -3.92 -2.79
CA VAL A 38 9.13 -4.14 -3.70
C VAL A 38 9.67 -4.47 -5.08
N LYS A 39 9.13 -5.53 -5.70
CA LYS A 39 9.48 -5.92 -7.07
C LYS A 39 8.24 -6.07 -7.92
N THR A 40 8.13 -5.27 -8.96
CA THR A 40 7.05 -5.35 -9.95
C THR A 40 7.39 -4.43 -11.12
N ASP A 41 6.70 -4.60 -12.25
CA ASP A 41 6.83 -3.69 -13.39
C ASP A 41 5.69 -2.67 -13.48
N TRP A 42 4.80 -2.67 -12.49
CA TRP A 42 3.65 -1.76 -12.40
C TRP A 42 2.67 -1.85 -13.57
N LYS A 43 2.53 -3.03 -14.15
CA LYS A 43 1.58 -3.27 -15.23
C LYS A 43 0.44 -4.17 -14.76
N PRO A 44 -0.82 -3.89 -15.15
CA PRO A 44 -1.93 -4.78 -14.80
C PRO A 44 -1.65 -6.22 -15.22
N GLY A 45 -1.94 -7.15 -14.33
CA GLY A 45 -1.68 -8.57 -14.53
C GLY A 45 -0.32 -9.05 -14.06
N SER A 46 0.59 -8.13 -13.73
CA SER A 46 1.93 -8.49 -13.26
C SER A 46 1.91 -8.85 -11.78
N THR A 47 2.84 -9.72 -11.39
CA THR A 47 3.04 -10.06 -9.98
C THR A 47 3.74 -8.90 -9.28
N ILE A 48 3.40 -8.71 -8.03
CA ILE A 48 4.11 -7.77 -7.13
C ILE A 48 4.51 -8.54 -5.88
N THR A 49 5.74 -8.33 -5.41
CA THR A 49 6.23 -8.94 -4.18
C THR A 49 6.84 -7.90 -3.26
N TRP A 50 6.66 -8.11 -1.96
CA TRP A 50 7.27 -7.30 -0.92
C TRP A 50 8.08 -8.24 -0.04
N THR A 51 9.39 -8.05 0.00
CA THR A 51 10.26 -8.90 0.80
C THR A 51 10.94 -8.09 1.88
N GLY A 52 11.17 -8.72 3.02
CA GLY A 52 11.81 -8.05 4.15
C GLY A 52 11.96 -8.99 5.33
N GLU A 53 12.19 -8.38 6.49
CA GLU A 53 12.38 -9.12 7.73
C GLU A 53 11.57 -8.42 8.84
N PHE A 54 10.82 -9.21 9.59
CA PHE A 54 10.00 -8.73 10.69
C PHE A 54 10.27 -9.57 11.93
N GLU A 55 10.73 -8.93 12.98
CA GLU A 55 11.08 -9.61 14.25
C GLU A 55 12.03 -10.79 14.04
N GLY A 56 13.03 -10.62 13.19
CA GLY A 56 14.03 -11.66 12.92
C GLY A 56 13.59 -12.73 11.94
N ARG A 57 12.39 -12.62 11.37
CA ARG A 57 11.84 -13.58 10.42
C ARG A 57 11.72 -12.96 9.03
N ALA A 58 12.34 -13.61 8.05
CA ALA A 58 12.21 -13.20 6.67
C ALA A 58 10.79 -13.46 6.18
N TYR A 59 10.26 -12.54 5.37
CA TYR A 59 8.93 -12.72 4.76
C TYR A 59 8.95 -12.34 3.29
N GLU A 60 8.00 -12.90 2.56
CA GLU A 60 7.71 -12.51 1.19
C GLU A 60 6.20 -12.43 1.04
N ASP A 61 5.69 -11.21 1.04
CA ASP A 61 4.29 -10.95 0.72
C ASP A 61 4.14 -10.87 -0.79
N LYS A 62 2.99 -11.21 -1.31
CA LYS A 62 2.79 -11.24 -2.76
C LYS A 62 1.38 -10.83 -3.15
N GLY A 63 1.23 -10.50 -4.43
CA GLY A 63 -0.04 -10.15 -5.00
C GLY A 63 0.07 -9.93 -6.50
N GLU A 64 -0.96 -9.29 -7.03
CA GLU A 64 -1.06 -9.01 -8.46
C GLU A 64 -1.49 -7.56 -8.64
N ILE A 65 -0.93 -6.91 -9.65
CA ILE A 65 -1.36 -5.56 -10.05
C ILE A 65 -2.70 -5.69 -10.76
N ILE A 66 -3.73 -5.04 -10.22
CA ILE A 66 -5.08 -5.07 -10.81
C ILE A 66 -5.27 -3.87 -11.73
N ALA A 67 -4.91 -2.66 -11.27
CA ALA A 67 -5.07 -1.44 -12.05
C ALA A 67 -3.99 -0.43 -11.69
N VAL A 68 -3.52 0.29 -12.70
CA VAL A 68 -2.55 1.38 -12.52
C VAL A 68 -2.96 2.51 -13.45
N GLU A 69 -3.28 3.66 -12.86
CA GLU A 69 -3.54 4.90 -13.60
C GLU A 69 -2.56 5.94 -13.06
N PRO A 70 -1.49 6.25 -13.81
CA PRO A 70 -0.41 7.11 -13.31
C PRO A 70 -0.92 8.41 -12.71
N GLY A 71 -0.44 8.72 -11.51
CA GLY A 71 -0.81 9.93 -10.79
C GLY A 71 -2.17 9.88 -10.11
N ARG A 72 -2.92 8.79 -10.23
CA ARG A 72 -4.31 8.74 -9.76
C ARG A 72 -4.69 7.48 -8.99
N LEU A 73 -4.28 6.30 -9.45
CA LEU A 73 -4.80 5.04 -8.91
C LEU A 73 -3.79 3.91 -9.01
N ILE A 74 -3.65 3.17 -7.90
CA ILE A 74 -3.00 1.85 -7.88
C ILE A 74 -3.93 0.91 -7.14
N GLU A 75 -4.24 -0.24 -7.72
CA GLU A 75 -4.99 -1.28 -7.04
C GLU A 75 -4.23 -2.60 -7.20
N VAL A 76 -3.99 -3.27 -6.08
CA VAL A 76 -3.25 -4.54 -6.05
C VAL A 76 -3.97 -5.52 -5.14
N THR A 77 -3.68 -6.81 -5.30
CA THR A 77 -4.04 -7.78 -4.27
C THR A 77 -2.82 -7.98 -3.37
N HIS A 78 -3.06 -8.45 -2.15
CA HIS A 78 -1.99 -8.65 -1.16
C HIS A 78 -2.28 -9.86 -0.30
N PHE A 79 -1.26 -10.71 -0.13
CA PHE A 79 -1.31 -11.87 0.75
C PHE A 79 0.01 -11.98 1.50
N SER A 80 -0.05 -12.23 2.81
CA SER A 80 1.14 -12.44 3.63
C SER A 80 1.15 -13.84 4.25
N PRO A 81 2.21 -14.64 4.03
CA PRO A 81 2.33 -15.94 4.68
C PRO A 81 2.42 -15.85 6.20
N LEU A 82 2.78 -14.68 6.75
CA LEU A 82 2.89 -14.48 8.19
C LEU A 82 1.54 -14.57 8.91
N THR A 83 0.42 -14.48 8.18
CA THR A 83 -0.91 -14.58 8.78
C THR A 83 -1.27 -16.01 9.18
N GLY A 84 -0.56 -17.01 8.68
CA GLY A 84 -0.88 -18.41 8.90
C GLY A 84 -2.02 -18.95 8.06
N GLN A 85 -2.62 -18.11 7.20
CA GLN A 85 -3.68 -18.52 6.28
C GLN A 85 -3.12 -19.24 5.06
N GLU A 86 -3.94 -20.06 4.43
CA GLU A 86 -3.56 -20.72 3.18
C GLU A 86 -3.52 -19.71 2.03
N ASP A 87 -2.63 -19.96 1.08
CA ASP A 87 -2.51 -19.13 -0.13
C ASP A 87 -3.66 -19.46 -1.08
N ARG A 88 -4.78 -18.80 -0.87
CA ARG A 88 -6.00 -18.96 -1.67
C ARG A 88 -6.57 -17.59 -2.02
N PRO A 89 -7.24 -17.45 -3.16
CA PRO A 89 -7.82 -16.16 -3.56
C PRO A 89 -8.68 -15.49 -2.49
N GLU A 90 -9.46 -16.26 -1.74
CA GLU A 90 -10.34 -15.74 -0.69
C GLU A 90 -9.57 -15.17 0.51
N ASN A 91 -8.28 -15.46 0.63
CA ASN A 91 -7.43 -14.94 1.70
C ASN A 91 -6.60 -13.74 1.28
N TYR A 92 -6.77 -13.26 0.04
CA TYR A 92 -6.09 -12.06 -0.44
C TYR A 92 -6.91 -10.83 -0.10
N HIS A 93 -6.21 -9.75 0.21
CA HIS A 93 -6.83 -8.44 0.38
C HIS A 93 -6.69 -7.65 -0.92
N ARG A 94 -7.65 -6.78 -1.20
CA ARG A 94 -7.55 -5.84 -2.29
C ARG A 94 -7.18 -4.50 -1.69
N VAL A 95 -6.03 -3.95 -2.08
CA VAL A 95 -5.52 -2.69 -1.56
C VAL A 95 -5.56 -1.66 -2.68
N ARG A 96 -6.24 -0.55 -2.41
CA ARG A 96 -6.45 0.49 -3.41
C ARG A 96 -5.94 1.82 -2.89
N TYR A 97 -5.06 2.47 -3.67
CA TYR A 97 -4.55 3.81 -3.40
C TYR A 97 -5.17 4.75 -4.41
N GLU A 98 -5.83 5.78 -3.93
CA GLU A 98 -6.42 6.81 -4.79
C GLU A 98 -5.78 8.16 -4.46
N LEU A 99 -5.33 8.86 -5.50
CA LEU A 99 -4.74 10.19 -5.38
C LEU A 99 -5.67 11.22 -5.99
N GLU A 100 -5.85 12.34 -5.28
CA GLU A 100 -6.65 13.45 -5.76
C GLU A 100 -5.86 14.73 -5.57
N HIS A 101 -5.73 15.52 -6.63
CA HIS A 101 -5.04 16.80 -6.57
C HIS A 101 -5.90 17.80 -5.78
N THR A 102 -5.28 18.44 -4.79
CA THR A 102 -5.93 19.48 -3.97
C THR A 102 -5.18 20.79 -4.14
N ASN A 103 -5.64 21.86 -3.49
CA ASN A 103 -4.96 23.16 -3.56
C ASN A 103 -3.54 23.06 -3.02
N GLY A 104 -2.56 22.95 -3.94
CA GLY A 104 -1.15 22.91 -3.60
C GLY A 104 -0.62 21.57 -3.14
N GLY A 105 -1.45 20.51 -3.15
CA GLY A 105 -1.02 19.22 -2.68
C GLY A 105 -1.79 18.06 -3.25
N THR A 106 -1.71 16.92 -2.55
CA THR A 106 -2.35 15.68 -2.96
C THR A 106 -3.01 15.00 -1.76
N SER A 107 -4.25 14.57 -1.92
CA SER A 107 -4.94 13.74 -0.95
C SER A 107 -4.73 12.29 -1.37
N VAL A 108 -4.31 11.44 -0.43
CA VAL A 108 -4.14 10.01 -0.66
C VAL A 108 -5.11 9.24 0.22
N ARG A 109 -5.91 8.40 -0.40
CA ARG A 109 -6.82 7.52 0.31
C ARG A 109 -6.47 6.07 0.01
N LEU A 110 -6.35 5.28 1.08
CA LEU A 110 -6.08 3.86 0.97
C LEU A 110 -7.24 3.07 1.54
N THR A 111 -7.66 2.03 0.81
CA THR A 111 -8.66 1.08 1.32
C THR A 111 -8.12 -0.34 1.17
N GLN A 112 -8.45 -1.19 2.15
CA GLN A 112 -8.11 -2.61 2.13
C GLN A 112 -9.38 -3.38 2.49
N ASP A 113 -9.77 -4.33 1.67
CA ASP A 113 -10.96 -5.12 1.93
C ASP A 113 -10.64 -6.42 2.67
N ASN A 114 -11.68 -7.21 2.89
CA ASN A 114 -11.57 -8.60 3.35
C ASN A 114 -10.94 -8.76 4.74
N SER A 115 -11.14 -7.78 5.63
CA SER A 115 -10.83 -7.98 7.05
C SER A 115 -11.91 -8.89 7.65
N SER A 116 -11.53 -9.77 8.57
CA SER A 116 -12.44 -10.77 9.13
C SER A 116 -13.43 -10.19 10.13
N SER A 117 -13.13 -9.01 10.68
CA SER A 117 -13.98 -8.37 11.67
C SER A 117 -13.79 -6.85 11.65
N ALA A 118 -14.70 -6.13 12.30
CA ALA A 118 -14.57 -4.68 12.45
C ALA A 118 -13.30 -4.34 13.26
N GLU A 119 -12.98 -5.14 14.27
CA GLU A 119 -11.77 -4.94 15.09
C GLU A 119 -10.51 -5.12 14.25
N GLU A 120 -10.45 -6.13 13.38
CA GLU A 120 -9.31 -6.33 12.50
C GLU A 120 -9.18 -5.20 11.49
N ALA A 121 -10.30 -4.72 10.93
CA ALA A 121 -10.29 -3.59 10.01
C ALA A 121 -9.77 -2.33 10.69
N GLU A 122 -10.15 -2.10 11.95
CA GLU A 122 -9.68 -0.96 12.73
C GLU A 122 -8.17 -1.03 12.98
N HIS A 123 -7.68 -2.23 13.31
CA HIS A 123 -6.25 -2.46 13.51
C HIS A 123 -5.46 -2.22 12.21
N SER A 124 -5.96 -2.73 11.10
CA SER A 124 -5.35 -2.53 9.78
C SER A 124 -5.37 -1.05 9.39
N SER A 125 -6.46 -0.34 9.68
CA SER A 125 -6.56 1.09 9.40
C SER A 125 -5.48 1.87 10.12
N ALA A 126 -5.20 1.54 11.40
CA ALA A 126 -4.15 2.18 12.17
C ALA A 126 -2.76 1.91 11.58
N ASN A 127 -2.52 0.67 11.13
CA ASN A 127 -1.24 0.31 10.50
C ASN A 127 -1.05 1.05 9.16
N TRP A 128 -2.09 1.10 8.35
CA TRP A 128 -2.04 1.82 7.08
C TRP A 128 -1.86 3.32 7.28
N GLN A 129 -2.47 3.88 8.35
CA GLN A 129 -2.30 5.30 8.68
C GLN A 129 -0.82 5.60 8.99
N MET A 130 -0.17 4.74 9.76
CA MET A 130 1.27 4.87 10.05
C MET A 130 2.09 4.86 8.76
N MET A 131 1.75 3.98 7.83
CA MET A 131 2.43 3.88 6.55
C MET A 131 2.23 5.15 5.72
N LEU A 132 1.00 5.66 5.66
CA LEU A 132 0.71 6.90 4.93
C LEU A 132 1.40 8.11 5.55
N ASP A 133 1.50 8.16 6.87
CA ASP A 133 2.25 9.24 7.55
C ASP A 133 3.73 9.17 7.15
N GLY A 134 4.28 7.97 7.02
CA GLY A 134 5.63 7.76 6.51
C GLY A 134 5.79 8.20 5.05
N LEU A 135 4.82 7.84 4.21
CA LEU A 135 4.77 8.26 2.80
C LEU A 135 4.79 9.79 2.70
N LYS A 136 3.97 10.45 3.50
CA LYS A 136 3.90 11.92 3.56
C LYS A 136 5.27 12.50 3.88
N ARG A 137 5.90 12.01 4.94
CA ARG A 137 7.21 12.49 5.38
C ARG A 137 8.27 12.29 4.30
N VAL A 138 8.35 11.11 3.71
CA VAL A 138 9.32 10.80 2.66
C VAL A 138 9.10 11.69 1.43
N THR A 139 7.84 11.82 1.01
CA THR A 139 7.49 12.63 -0.17
C THR A 139 7.85 14.10 0.03
N GLU A 140 7.50 14.67 1.20
CA GLU A 140 7.75 16.09 1.47
C GLU A 140 9.23 16.41 1.67
N GLN A 141 10.05 15.43 2.06
CA GLN A 141 11.47 15.59 2.28
C GLN A 141 12.32 15.29 1.04
N THR A 142 11.74 14.67 0.02
CA THR A 142 12.45 14.30 -1.20
C THR A 142 12.36 15.44 -2.23
N ASP A 143 13.44 15.73 -2.89
CA ASP A 143 13.49 16.76 -3.97
C ASP A 143 12.95 16.24 -5.30
#